data_9404eb092de2b95643f04ae555a54d39
#
_entry.id   9404eb092de2b95643f04ae555a54d39
#
_cell.length_a   1.000
_cell.length_b   1.000
_cell.length_c   1.000
_cell.angle_alpha   90.00
_cell.angle_beta   90.00
_cell.angle_gamma   90.00
#
_symmetry.space_group_name_H-M   'P 1'
#
loop_
_entity.id
_entity.type
_entity.pdbx_description
1 polymer ?
#
loop_
_entity_poly.entity_id
_entity_poly.type
_entity_poly.pdbx_seq_one_letter_code
_entity_poly.pdbx_strand_id
1 'polypeptide(L)'
;PYDLSDVLFVCTANSLETIPAPLLNRMEVISFQGYSPLEKKEIAKRHLLPKALDGVGLTAEQVLIPDEILDILISDYTREAGVRGIARELRALTEKCVRQLLLKEREHFAITAGNLEDYLGKARFPANRSHRRDEIGVAHGLAYTTAGGVALPVEVGVNFGRGLFRADGQMGAGLREAAGTALVGARKAWVR
;
A
#
# COMPACT_ATOMS: atom_id res chain seq x y z
N PRO A 1 41.50 22.47 12.16
CA PRO A 1 40.74 21.73 11.16
C PRO A 1 41.01 20.24 11.35
N TYR A 2 39.93 19.44 11.38
CA TYR A 2 40.05 17.98 11.41
C TYR A 2 40.26 17.49 9.98
N ASP A 3 41.22 16.58 9.78
CA ASP A 3 41.39 15.92 8.48
C ASP A 3 40.39 14.75 8.40
N LEU A 4 39.50 14.77 7.40
CA LEU A 4 38.50 13.76 7.13
C LEU A 4 38.77 13.00 5.83
N SER A 5 40.01 13.07 5.31
CA SER A 5 40.37 12.46 4.03
C SER A 5 40.15 10.95 3.99
N ASP A 6 40.36 10.29 5.12
CA ASP A 6 40.25 8.81 5.26
C ASP A 6 38.86 8.36 5.76
N VAL A 7 37.86 9.25 5.78
CA VAL A 7 36.52 8.95 6.29
C VAL A 7 35.58 8.60 5.16
N LEU A 8 34.94 7.41 5.26
CA LEU A 8 33.82 7.03 4.40
C LEU A 8 32.50 7.57 4.97
N PHE A 9 31.81 8.40 4.20
CA PHE A 9 30.50 8.92 4.57
C PHE A 9 29.40 8.10 3.91
N VAL A 10 28.48 7.55 4.73
CA VAL A 10 27.28 6.86 4.27
C VAL A 10 26.06 7.63 4.76
N CYS A 11 25.26 8.11 3.82
CA CYS A 11 24.06 8.89 4.10
C CYS A 11 22.81 8.14 3.63
N THR A 12 21.68 8.32 4.32
CA THR A 12 20.38 7.80 3.91
C THR A 12 19.39 8.95 3.77
N ALA A 13 18.58 8.91 2.72
CA ALA A 13 17.54 9.90 2.46
C ALA A 13 16.30 9.24 1.86
N ASN A 14 15.13 9.87 2.04
CA ASN A 14 13.88 9.42 1.45
C ASN A 14 13.63 10.02 0.06
N SER A 15 14.29 11.15 -0.24
CA SER A 15 14.18 11.85 -1.52
C SER A 15 15.51 12.51 -1.85
N LEU A 16 15.85 12.58 -3.13
CA LEU A 16 17.01 13.29 -3.63
C LEU A 16 16.75 14.79 -3.83
N GLU A 17 15.49 15.19 -3.92
CA GLU A 17 15.10 16.58 -4.26
C GLU A 17 15.55 17.60 -3.22
N THR A 18 15.69 17.18 -1.97
CA THR A 18 16.11 18.06 -0.87
C THR A 18 17.62 18.12 -0.68
N ILE A 19 18.37 17.31 -1.41
CA ILE A 19 19.84 17.25 -1.30
C ILE A 19 20.45 18.24 -2.29
N PRO A 20 21.34 19.15 -1.83
CA PRO A 20 21.99 20.12 -2.71
C PRO A 20 22.77 19.44 -3.84
N ALA A 21 22.62 19.94 -5.06
CA ALA A 21 23.28 19.40 -6.25
C ALA A 21 24.81 19.24 -6.12
N PRO A 22 25.56 20.16 -5.47
CA PRO A 22 27.01 19.96 -5.28
C PRO A 22 27.38 18.74 -4.43
N LEU A 23 26.49 18.32 -3.51
CA LEU A 23 26.69 17.08 -2.74
C LEU A 23 26.35 15.87 -3.58
N LEU A 24 25.22 15.86 -4.28
CA LEU A 24 24.81 14.75 -5.16
C LEU A 24 25.87 14.41 -6.20
N ASN A 25 26.52 15.43 -6.77
CA ASN A 25 27.57 15.25 -7.78
C ASN A 25 28.85 14.59 -7.24
N ARG A 26 29.01 14.49 -5.92
CA ARG A 26 30.16 13.89 -5.24
C ARG A 26 29.81 12.58 -4.55
N MET A 27 28.57 12.12 -4.65
CA MET A 27 28.08 10.93 -3.98
C MET A 27 27.71 9.86 -5.00
N GLU A 28 27.97 8.62 -4.68
CA GLU A 28 27.37 7.49 -5.37
C GLU A 28 25.94 7.28 -4.82
N VAL A 29 24.94 7.35 -5.68
CA VAL A 29 23.55 7.21 -5.29
C VAL A 29 23.08 5.78 -5.56
N ILE A 30 22.76 5.06 -4.48
CA ILE A 30 22.19 3.72 -4.56
C ILE A 30 20.70 3.82 -4.23
N SER A 31 19.86 3.58 -5.22
CA SER A 31 18.40 3.65 -5.06
C SER A 31 17.84 2.28 -4.64
N PHE A 32 17.08 2.26 -3.54
CA PHE A 32 16.32 1.11 -3.10
C PHE A 32 14.87 1.26 -3.53
N GLN A 33 14.42 0.37 -4.39
CA GLN A 33 13.01 0.32 -4.78
C GLN A 33 12.18 -0.38 -3.70
N GLY A 34 10.87 -0.14 -3.72
CA GLY A 34 9.93 -0.88 -2.87
C GLY A 34 9.85 -2.34 -3.27
N TYR A 35 9.44 -3.18 -2.32
CA TYR A 35 9.24 -4.60 -2.55
C TYR A 35 7.94 -4.87 -3.31
N SER A 36 7.99 -5.83 -4.23
CA SER A 36 6.80 -6.40 -4.87
C SER A 36 5.93 -7.16 -3.85
N PRO A 37 4.63 -7.40 -4.12
CA PRO A 37 3.79 -8.19 -3.22
C PRO A 37 4.35 -9.59 -2.91
N LEU A 38 4.98 -10.24 -3.89
CA LEU A 38 5.61 -11.54 -3.72
C LEU A 38 6.81 -11.47 -2.77
N GLU A 39 7.70 -10.49 -2.96
CA GLU A 39 8.84 -10.27 -2.06
C GLU A 39 8.38 -9.92 -0.65
N LYS A 40 7.36 -9.07 -0.49
CA LYS A 40 6.77 -8.74 0.81
C LYS A 40 6.25 -9.98 1.53
N LYS A 41 5.59 -10.88 0.82
CA LYS A 41 5.09 -12.15 1.36
C LYS A 41 6.22 -13.03 1.84
N GLU A 42 7.27 -13.20 1.04
CA GLU A 42 8.44 -13.98 1.43
C GLU A 42 9.17 -13.38 2.65
N ILE A 43 9.33 -12.06 2.69
CA ILE A 43 9.91 -11.34 3.84
C ILE A 43 9.02 -11.53 5.08
N ALA A 44 7.71 -11.40 4.92
CA ALA A 44 6.76 -11.58 6.01
C ALA A 44 6.85 -12.99 6.60
N LYS A 45 6.88 -14.01 5.74
CA LYS A 45 6.94 -15.42 6.13
C LYS A 45 8.26 -15.80 6.79
N ARG A 46 9.40 -15.40 6.20
CA ARG A 46 10.72 -15.82 6.64
C ARG A 46 11.29 -15.01 7.80
N HIS A 47 10.89 -13.76 7.92
CA HIS A 47 11.53 -12.85 8.87
C HIS A 47 10.57 -12.17 9.82
N LEU A 48 9.45 -11.61 9.32
CA LEU A 48 8.59 -10.78 10.16
C LEU A 48 7.72 -11.60 11.10
N LEU A 49 7.12 -12.68 10.60
CA LEU A 49 6.26 -13.55 11.39
C LEU A 49 7.04 -14.27 12.50
N PRO A 50 8.17 -14.94 12.23
CA PRO A 50 8.97 -15.54 13.30
C PRO A 50 9.38 -14.51 14.35
N LYS A 51 9.85 -13.34 13.92
CA LYS A 51 10.23 -12.26 14.84
C LYS A 51 9.05 -11.73 15.68
N ALA A 52 7.85 -11.68 15.11
CA ALA A 52 6.66 -11.25 15.83
C ALA A 52 6.22 -12.28 16.88
N LEU A 53 6.31 -13.57 16.56
CA LEU A 53 6.02 -14.67 17.49
C LEU A 53 7.03 -14.73 18.63
N ASP A 54 8.33 -14.70 18.31
CA ASP A 54 9.41 -14.68 19.30
C ASP A 54 9.28 -13.50 20.28
N GLY A 55 8.92 -12.32 19.75
CA GLY A 55 8.76 -11.11 20.55
C GLY A 55 7.66 -11.20 21.61
N VAL A 56 6.72 -12.13 21.48
CA VAL A 56 5.62 -12.34 22.43
C VAL A 56 5.65 -13.73 23.08
N GLY A 57 6.67 -14.55 22.77
CA GLY A 57 6.84 -15.88 23.35
C GLY A 57 5.87 -16.94 22.84
N LEU A 58 5.32 -16.77 21.63
CA LEU A 58 4.49 -17.76 20.94
C LEU A 58 5.32 -18.58 19.96
N THR A 59 4.87 -19.81 19.71
CA THR A 59 5.48 -20.71 18.71
C THR A 59 4.66 -20.74 17.41
N ALA A 60 5.31 -21.17 16.32
CA ALA A 60 4.64 -21.35 15.03
C ALA A 60 3.56 -22.45 15.08
N GLU A 61 3.64 -23.37 16.05
CA GLU A 61 2.64 -24.41 16.25
C GLU A 61 1.36 -23.88 16.93
N GLN A 62 1.52 -22.84 17.74
CA GLN A 62 0.39 -22.18 18.43
C GLN A 62 -0.37 -21.22 17.53
N VAL A 63 0.30 -20.59 16.55
CA VAL A 63 -0.33 -19.60 15.67
C VAL A 63 -0.11 -19.95 14.21
N LEU A 64 -1.17 -20.46 13.57
CA LEU A 64 -1.18 -20.78 12.15
C LEU A 64 -1.66 -19.59 11.34
N ILE A 65 -0.80 -19.05 10.50
CA ILE A 65 -1.11 -17.97 9.55
C ILE A 65 -0.82 -18.47 8.13
N PRO A 66 -1.84 -18.88 7.37
CA PRO A 66 -1.68 -19.31 5.98
C PRO A 66 -1.17 -18.19 5.07
N ASP A 67 -0.52 -18.56 3.95
CA ASP A 67 0.00 -17.63 2.95
C ASP A 67 -1.08 -16.67 2.40
N GLU A 68 -2.33 -17.15 2.29
CA GLU A 68 -3.49 -16.34 1.87
C GLU A 68 -3.76 -15.16 2.82
N ILE A 69 -3.53 -15.34 4.10
CA ILE A 69 -3.70 -14.27 5.10
C ILE A 69 -2.60 -13.23 4.97
N LEU A 70 -1.38 -13.64 4.63
CA LEU A 70 -0.30 -12.70 4.34
C LEU A 70 -0.63 -11.87 3.08
N ASP A 71 -1.23 -12.47 2.06
CA ASP A 71 -1.69 -11.75 0.87
C ASP A 71 -2.76 -10.70 1.23
N ILE A 72 -3.73 -11.06 2.07
CA ILE A 72 -4.76 -10.13 2.56
C ILE A 72 -4.14 -9.00 3.40
N LEU A 73 -3.18 -9.32 4.28
CA LEU A 73 -2.47 -8.31 5.06
C LEU A 73 -1.74 -7.29 4.17
N ILE A 74 -1.09 -7.78 3.13
CA ILE A 74 -0.34 -6.94 2.18
C ILE A 74 -1.28 -6.06 1.35
N SER A 75 -2.41 -6.60 0.86
CA SER A 75 -3.32 -5.89 -0.03
C SER A 75 -4.28 -4.96 0.70
N ASP A 76 -4.87 -5.45 1.82
CA ASP A 76 -6.06 -4.83 2.40
C ASP A 76 -5.75 -4.06 3.69
N TYR A 77 -4.65 -4.38 4.38
CA TYR A 77 -4.28 -3.73 5.63
C TYR A 77 -3.08 -2.79 5.49
N THR A 78 -2.24 -2.97 4.46
CA THR A 78 -1.05 -2.15 4.27
C THR A 78 -0.97 -1.57 2.86
N ARG A 79 -0.47 -0.32 2.76
CA ARG A 79 -0.25 0.36 1.49
C ARG A 79 1.06 1.13 1.58
N GLU A 80 2.16 0.41 1.38
CA GLU A 80 3.51 0.92 1.57
C GLU A 80 4.50 0.32 0.56
N ALA A 81 5.60 1.00 0.30
CA ALA A 81 6.69 0.47 -0.52
C ALA A 81 7.52 -0.59 0.21
N GLY A 82 7.69 -0.44 1.53
CA GLY A 82 8.44 -1.34 2.40
C GLY A 82 7.57 -2.42 3.05
N VAL A 83 7.99 -2.85 4.25
CA VAL A 83 7.36 -3.93 5.04
C VAL A 83 7.10 -3.53 6.50
N ARG A 84 7.24 -2.24 6.85
CA ARG A 84 7.07 -1.78 8.24
C ARG A 84 5.63 -1.89 8.73
N GLY A 85 4.67 -1.59 7.86
CA GLY A 85 3.25 -1.74 8.13
C GLY A 85 2.89 -3.20 8.35
N ILE A 86 3.37 -4.10 7.48
CA ILE A 86 3.17 -5.55 7.63
C ILE A 86 3.71 -6.04 8.98
N ALA A 87 4.93 -5.62 9.35
CA ALA A 87 5.52 -5.97 10.64
C ALA A 87 4.67 -5.49 11.82
N ARG A 88 4.09 -4.30 11.71
CA ARG A 88 3.20 -3.74 12.74
C ARG A 88 1.90 -4.51 12.85
N GLU A 89 1.26 -4.86 11.72
CA GLU A 89 0.02 -5.64 11.74
C GLU A 89 0.25 -7.05 12.26
N LEU A 90 1.35 -7.72 11.88
CA LEU A 90 1.72 -9.03 12.43
C LEU A 90 1.95 -8.98 13.94
N ARG A 91 2.65 -7.93 14.43
CA ARG A 91 2.83 -7.73 15.88
C ARG A 91 1.49 -7.53 16.58
N ALA A 92 0.62 -6.67 16.08
CA ALA A 92 -0.69 -6.44 16.67
C ALA A 92 -1.55 -7.72 16.73
N LEU A 93 -1.44 -8.56 15.69
CA LEU A 93 -2.11 -9.85 15.64
C LEU A 93 -1.57 -10.80 16.72
N THR A 94 -0.25 -10.96 16.81
CA THR A 94 0.39 -11.86 17.80
C THR A 94 0.17 -11.38 19.24
N GLU A 95 0.17 -10.09 19.50
CA GLU A 95 -0.16 -9.50 20.81
C GLU A 95 -1.60 -9.85 21.25
N LYS A 96 -2.56 -9.84 20.31
CA LYS A 96 -3.93 -10.27 20.62
C LYS A 96 -4.04 -11.78 20.87
N CYS A 97 -3.27 -12.60 20.14
CA CYS A 97 -3.21 -14.04 20.42
C CYS A 97 -2.68 -14.28 21.84
N VAL A 98 -1.60 -13.62 22.26
CA VAL A 98 -1.07 -13.74 23.64
C VAL A 98 -2.10 -13.31 24.65
N ARG A 99 -2.81 -12.21 24.42
CA ARG A 99 -3.86 -11.78 25.32
C ARG A 99 -4.94 -12.86 25.55
N GLN A 100 -5.40 -13.49 24.45
CA GLN A 100 -6.40 -14.57 24.54
C GLN A 100 -5.83 -15.82 25.23
N LEU A 101 -4.55 -16.13 25.00
CA LEU A 101 -3.85 -17.22 25.69
C LEU A 101 -3.79 -16.97 27.20
N LEU A 102 -3.41 -15.76 27.64
CA LEU A 102 -3.33 -15.39 29.04
C LEU A 102 -4.71 -15.40 29.73
N LEU A 103 -5.76 -15.07 29.02
CA LEU A 103 -7.13 -15.16 29.50
C LEU A 103 -7.67 -16.61 29.50
N LYS A 104 -6.87 -17.59 29.06
CA LYS A 104 -7.22 -19.01 28.90
C LYS A 104 -8.42 -19.24 28.00
N GLU A 105 -8.63 -18.38 27.03
CA GLU A 105 -9.70 -18.50 26.05
C GLU A 105 -9.37 -19.53 24.98
N ARG A 106 -8.09 -19.54 24.54
CA ARG A 106 -7.57 -20.45 23.51
C ARG A 106 -6.09 -20.73 23.70
N GLU A 107 -5.64 -21.91 23.28
CA GLU A 107 -4.23 -22.32 23.29
C GLU A 107 -3.63 -22.33 21.88
N HIS A 108 -4.47 -22.53 20.86
CA HIS A 108 -4.08 -22.54 19.46
C HIS A 108 -4.93 -21.55 18.64
N PHE A 109 -4.29 -20.89 17.71
CA PHE A 109 -4.88 -19.81 16.90
C PHE A 109 -4.75 -20.15 15.41
N ALA A 110 -5.84 -20.42 14.74
CA ALA A 110 -5.91 -20.50 13.29
C ALA A 110 -6.46 -19.17 12.76
N ILE A 111 -5.62 -18.41 12.11
CA ILE A 111 -6.01 -17.14 11.51
C ILE A 111 -6.57 -17.40 10.11
N THR A 112 -7.78 -16.93 9.87
CA THR A 112 -8.53 -17.09 8.63
C THR A 112 -9.04 -15.74 8.15
N ALA A 113 -9.43 -15.65 6.89
CA ALA A 113 -10.02 -14.42 6.35
C ALA A 113 -11.28 -13.98 7.13
N GLY A 114 -12.05 -14.95 7.66
CA GLY A 114 -13.28 -14.68 8.39
C GLY A 114 -13.07 -14.13 9.81
N ASN A 115 -11.94 -14.43 10.46
CA ASN A 115 -11.64 -13.95 11.82
C ASN A 115 -10.55 -12.87 11.88
N LEU A 116 -9.95 -12.52 10.74
CA LEU A 116 -8.87 -11.53 10.69
C LEU A 116 -9.31 -10.16 11.21
N GLU A 117 -10.56 -9.78 10.95
CA GLU A 117 -11.12 -8.52 11.44
C GLU A 117 -11.25 -8.47 12.98
N ASP A 118 -11.42 -9.60 13.63
CA ASP A 118 -11.44 -9.66 15.10
C ASP A 118 -10.08 -9.30 15.70
N TYR A 119 -9.01 -9.63 14.98
CA TYR A 119 -7.64 -9.32 15.39
C TYR A 119 -7.17 -7.94 14.98
N LEU A 120 -7.46 -7.49 13.77
CA LEU A 120 -6.88 -6.26 13.21
C LEU A 120 -7.88 -5.12 12.99
N GLY A 121 -9.19 -5.43 13.19
CA GLY A 121 -10.25 -4.51 12.82
C GLY A 121 -10.52 -4.53 11.32
N LYS A 122 -11.38 -3.63 10.87
CA LYS A 122 -11.76 -3.54 9.45
C LYS A 122 -10.55 -3.23 8.56
N ALA A 123 -10.52 -3.88 7.40
CA ALA A 123 -9.52 -3.61 6.39
C ALA A 123 -9.47 -2.12 6.02
N ARG A 124 -8.27 -1.53 6.04
CA ARG A 124 -8.07 -0.09 5.75
C ARG A 124 -8.14 0.22 4.27
N PHE A 125 -7.75 -0.77 3.47
CA PHE A 125 -7.69 -0.66 2.01
C PHE A 125 -8.42 -1.87 1.41
N PRO A 126 -9.74 -2.01 1.64
CA PRO A 126 -10.46 -3.14 1.07
C PRO A 126 -10.15 -3.14 -0.42
N ALA A 127 -9.77 -4.33 -0.92
CA ALA A 127 -9.48 -4.49 -2.34
C ALA A 127 -10.64 -3.86 -3.09
N ASN A 128 -10.34 -2.81 -3.85
CA ASN A 128 -11.31 -2.20 -4.75
C ASN A 128 -11.68 -3.34 -5.71
N ARG A 129 -12.72 -4.09 -5.36
CA ARG A 129 -13.30 -5.08 -6.26
C ARG A 129 -13.82 -4.25 -7.40
N SER A 130 -12.93 -4.02 -8.38
CA SER A 130 -13.29 -3.37 -9.62
C SER A 130 -14.64 -3.91 -10.01
N HIS A 131 -15.58 -3.02 -10.28
CA HIS A 131 -16.91 -3.39 -10.71
C HIS A 131 -16.74 -4.47 -11.78
N ARG A 132 -17.12 -5.70 -11.45
CA ARG A 132 -16.99 -6.85 -12.35
C ARG A 132 -18.03 -6.82 -13.46
N ARG A 133 -18.85 -5.77 -13.51
CA ARG A 133 -19.90 -5.54 -14.49
C ARG A 133 -19.60 -4.26 -15.22
N ASP A 134 -19.88 -4.28 -16.52
CA ASP A 134 -19.82 -3.08 -17.34
C ASP A 134 -20.91 -2.12 -16.87
N GLU A 135 -20.52 -0.95 -16.42
CA GLU A 135 -21.41 0.11 -15.97
C GLU A 135 -21.27 1.31 -16.90
N ILE A 136 -22.41 1.85 -17.34
CA ILE A 136 -22.42 3.04 -18.21
C ILE A 136 -21.95 4.24 -17.37
N GLY A 137 -20.98 4.98 -17.91
CA GLY A 137 -20.42 6.15 -17.23
C GLY A 137 -19.31 5.84 -16.25
N VAL A 138 -18.81 4.60 -16.20
CA VAL A 138 -17.66 4.21 -15.37
C VAL A 138 -16.49 3.82 -16.28
N ALA A 139 -15.33 4.38 -16.00
CA ALA A 139 -14.07 4.01 -16.63
C ALA A 139 -13.01 3.77 -15.55
N HIS A 140 -12.09 2.84 -15.81
CA HIS A 140 -10.98 2.57 -14.89
C HIS A 140 -9.70 3.23 -15.41
N GLY A 141 -9.22 4.21 -14.65
CA GLY A 141 -7.91 4.80 -14.85
C GLY A 141 -6.84 4.00 -14.09
N LEU A 142 -5.61 3.99 -14.60
CA LEU A 142 -4.46 3.42 -13.91
C LEU A 142 -3.61 4.56 -13.36
N ALA A 143 -3.29 4.48 -12.08
CA ALA A 143 -2.35 5.38 -11.44
C ALA A 143 -1.17 4.59 -10.86
N TYR A 144 0.03 5.15 -10.99
CA TYR A 144 1.22 4.61 -10.34
C TYR A 144 1.48 5.37 -9.05
N THR A 145 1.69 4.64 -7.96
CA THR A 145 2.03 5.19 -6.65
C THR A 145 3.32 4.55 -6.15
N THR A 146 3.93 5.13 -5.13
CA THR A 146 5.12 4.54 -4.47
C THR A 146 4.84 3.15 -3.88
N ALA A 147 3.57 2.80 -3.66
CA ALA A 147 3.13 1.49 -3.18
C ALA A 147 2.74 0.52 -4.31
N GLY A 148 2.84 0.95 -5.58
CA GLY A 148 2.52 0.15 -6.78
C GLY A 148 1.41 0.79 -7.62
N GLY A 149 0.97 0.05 -8.66
CA GLY A 149 -0.14 0.45 -9.53
C GLY A 149 -1.49 0.33 -8.81
N VAL A 150 -2.38 1.30 -9.06
CA VAL A 150 -3.74 1.31 -8.52
C VAL A 150 -4.72 1.58 -9.65
N ALA A 151 -5.77 0.77 -9.75
CA ALA A 151 -6.90 1.07 -10.61
C ALA A 151 -7.83 2.04 -9.87
N LEU A 152 -8.16 3.15 -10.51
CA LEU A 152 -9.04 4.18 -9.99
C LEU A 152 -10.34 4.17 -10.79
N PRO A 153 -11.51 3.94 -10.18
CA PRO A 153 -12.77 4.13 -10.87
C PRO A 153 -13.00 5.63 -11.10
N VAL A 154 -13.32 5.99 -12.32
CA VAL A 154 -13.73 7.33 -12.72
C VAL A 154 -15.20 7.26 -13.14
N GLU A 155 -16.06 7.85 -12.34
CA GLU A 155 -17.49 7.89 -12.59
C GLU A 155 -17.87 9.22 -13.24
N VAL A 156 -18.67 9.16 -14.29
CA VAL A 156 -19.15 10.31 -15.05
C VAL A 156 -20.67 10.36 -14.99
N GLY A 157 -21.20 11.38 -14.37
CA GLY A 157 -22.62 11.69 -14.38
C GLY A 157 -22.93 12.87 -15.32
N VAL A 158 -24.03 12.76 -16.06
CA VAL A 158 -24.54 13.84 -16.92
C VAL A 158 -25.87 14.31 -16.37
N ASN A 159 -25.98 15.61 -16.10
CA ASN A 159 -27.20 16.26 -15.63
C ASN A 159 -27.62 17.35 -16.60
N PHE A 160 -28.93 17.63 -16.65
CA PHE A 160 -29.45 18.80 -17.37
C PHE A 160 -28.90 20.09 -16.75
N GLY A 161 -28.28 20.96 -17.56
CA GLY A 161 -27.68 22.18 -17.05
C GLY A 161 -27.05 23.06 -18.14
N ARG A 162 -26.27 24.02 -17.73
CA ARG A 162 -25.62 25.02 -18.60
C ARG A 162 -24.32 24.53 -19.29
N GLY A 163 -24.06 23.22 -19.34
CA GLY A 163 -22.89 22.66 -20.00
C GLY A 163 -21.57 22.87 -19.23
N LEU A 164 -21.63 23.01 -17.91
CA LEU A 164 -20.47 23.13 -17.06
C LEU A 164 -19.86 21.74 -16.83
N PHE A 165 -18.52 21.69 -16.88
CA PHE A 165 -17.75 20.53 -16.45
C PHE A 165 -17.24 20.75 -15.04
N ARG A 166 -17.55 19.81 -14.16
CA ARG A 166 -17.03 19.80 -12.79
C ARG A 166 -16.37 18.46 -12.52
N ALA A 167 -15.18 18.50 -11.94
CA ALA A 167 -14.44 17.32 -11.52
C ALA A 167 -14.18 17.44 -10.02
N ASP A 168 -14.71 16.49 -9.25
CA ASP A 168 -14.56 16.42 -7.81
C ASP A 168 -13.70 15.22 -7.41
N GLY A 169 -13.01 15.30 -6.27
CA GLY A 169 -12.14 14.26 -5.74
C GLY A 169 -10.67 14.69 -5.57
N GLN A 170 -9.85 13.78 -5.11
CA GLN A 170 -8.40 14.00 -4.97
C GLN A 170 -7.71 13.85 -6.34
N MET A 171 -7.89 14.85 -7.18
CA MET A 171 -7.29 14.88 -8.53
C MET A 171 -6.08 15.80 -8.54
N GLY A 172 -4.93 15.26 -8.92
CA GLY A 172 -3.77 16.09 -9.29
C GLY A 172 -4.04 16.94 -10.53
N ALA A 173 -3.22 17.98 -10.74
CA ALA A 173 -3.38 18.90 -11.87
C ALA A 173 -3.46 18.16 -13.22
N GLY A 174 -2.56 17.20 -13.46
CA GLY A 174 -2.53 16.42 -14.71
C GLY A 174 -3.79 15.61 -15.00
N LEU A 175 -4.40 15.00 -13.98
CA LEU A 175 -5.63 14.22 -14.18
C LEU A 175 -6.83 15.15 -14.48
N ARG A 176 -6.88 16.33 -13.88
CA ARG A 176 -7.91 17.33 -14.14
C ARG A 176 -7.81 17.88 -15.57
N GLU A 177 -6.60 18.13 -16.03
CA GLU A 177 -6.32 18.60 -17.40
C GLU A 177 -6.66 17.49 -18.42
N ALA A 178 -6.28 16.24 -18.16
CA ALA A 178 -6.61 15.10 -18.99
C ALA A 178 -8.13 14.90 -19.12
N ALA A 179 -8.88 15.04 -18.04
CA ALA A 179 -10.34 14.95 -18.04
C ALA A 179 -10.98 16.08 -18.89
N GLY A 180 -10.46 17.31 -18.78
CA GLY A 180 -10.90 18.44 -19.63
C GLY A 180 -10.64 18.20 -21.11
N THR A 181 -9.47 17.69 -21.45
CA THR A 181 -9.08 17.36 -22.84
C THR A 181 -9.95 16.23 -23.41
N ALA A 182 -10.21 15.18 -22.63
CA ALA A 182 -11.08 14.07 -23.02
C ALA A 182 -12.51 14.55 -23.34
N LEU A 183 -13.05 15.48 -22.52
CA LEU A 183 -14.37 16.07 -22.78
C LEU A 183 -14.42 16.84 -24.10
N VAL A 184 -13.38 17.63 -24.39
CA VAL A 184 -13.28 18.36 -25.69
C VAL A 184 -13.19 17.38 -26.85
N GLY A 185 -12.46 16.29 -26.71
CA GLY A 185 -12.36 15.23 -27.71
C GLY A 185 -13.73 14.56 -27.96
N ALA A 186 -14.43 14.18 -26.88
CA ALA A 186 -15.77 13.58 -26.96
C ALA A 186 -16.79 14.51 -27.65
N ARG A 187 -16.80 15.80 -27.30
CA ARG A 187 -17.67 16.80 -27.96
C ARG A 187 -17.39 16.92 -29.46
N LYS A 188 -16.13 16.90 -29.89
CA LYS A 188 -15.76 16.93 -31.33
C LYS A 188 -16.20 15.67 -32.07
N ALA A 189 -16.16 14.51 -31.42
CA ALA A 189 -16.60 13.26 -32.03
C ALA A 189 -18.13 13.18 -32.18
N TRP A 190 -18.89 13.84 -31.30
CA TRP A 190 -20.36 13.85 -31.32
C TRP A 190 -20.95 14.80 -32.37
N VAL A 191 -20.20 15.80 -32.82
CA VAL A 191 -20.66 16.82 -33.79
C VAL A 191 -20.43 16.37 -35.25
N ARG A 192 -19.91 15.18 -35.48
CA ARG A 192 -19.82 14.52 -36.78
C ARG A 192 -20.96 13.52 -36.97
#